data_b2f920c179d91cb6e9a1b9723653e508
#
_entry.id   b2f920c179d91cb6e9a1b9723653e508
#
_cell.length_a   1.000
_cell.length_b   1.000
_cell.length_c   1.000
_cell.angle_alpha   90.00
_cell.angle_beta   90.00
_cell.angle_gamma   90.00
#
_symmetry.space_group_name_H-M   'P 1'
#
loop_
_entity.id
_entity.type
_entity.pdbx_description
1 polymer ?
#
loop_
_entity_poly.entity_id
_entity_poly.type
_entity_poly.pdbx_seq_one_letter_code
_entity_poly.pdbx_strand_id
1 'polypeptide(L)'
;MRGARKIIACVVLVAAVAAYSLAFQGSRGLWERDEGRYTNVALRMLDKKDFIVPTLSDEKPHFTKPPLTYWVIAAGVTLLGRNEWGARLGNALAFAGTILVVFAMARRITPQRPWLPPLVYATSIFPFAAANIVTTDPPMISRYWIGIFAPSISTVS
;
A
#
# COMPACT_ATOMS: atom_id res chain seq x y z
N MET A 1 -33.75 -4.98 -7.75
CA MET A 1 -33.27 -5.45 -6.44
C MET A 1 -31.92 -6.18 -6.48
N ARG A 2 -31.61 -7.00 -7.50
CA ARG A 2 -30.27 -7.71 -7.60
C ARG A 2 -29.09 -6.78 -7.77
N GLY A 3 -29.25 -5.63 -8.46
CA GLY A 3 -28.17 -4.65 -8.67
C GLY A 3 -27.75 -3.95 -7.37
N ALA A 4 -28.71 -3.45 -6.60
CA ALA A 4 -28.45 -2.78 -5.33
C ALA A 4 -27.74 -3.71 -4.31
N ARG A 5 -28.12 -4.98 -4.22
CA ARG A 5 -27.45 -5.97 -3.36
C ARG A 5 -25.99 -6.18 -3.75
N LYS A 6 -25.68 -6.19 -5.05
CA LYS A 6 -24.28 -6.31 -5.53
C LYS A 6 -23.45 -5.09 -5.17
N ILE A 7 -24.01 -3.89 -5.33
CA ILE A 7 -23.34 -2.63 -4.96
C ILE A 7 -23.06 -2.61 -3.46
N ILE A 8 -24.07 -2.92 -2.64
CA ILE A 8 -23.91 -2.97 -1.18
C ILE A 8 -22.80 -3.98 -0.79
N ALA A 9 -22.82 -5.18 -1.37
CA ALA A 9 -21.80 -6.19 -1.09
C ALA A 9 -20.39 -5.72 -1.48
N CYS A 10 -20.23 -5.03 -2.60
CA CYS A 10 -18.94 -4.43 -2.99
C CYS A 10 -18.49 -3.35 -2.01
N VAL A 11 -19.40 -2.45 -1.60
CA VAL A 11 -19.08 -1.39 -0.64
C VAL A 11 -18.66 -1.98 0.71
N VAL A 12 -19.42 -2.96 1.21
CA VAL A 12 -19.09 -3.65 2.47
C VAL A 12 -17.73 -4.35 2.38
N LEU A 13 -17.45 -5.03 1.27
CA LEU A 13 -16.15 -5.67 1.06
C LEU A 13 -15.01 -4.65 1.09
N VAL A 14 -15.13 -3.56 0.33
CA VAL A 14 -14.11 -2.51 0.28
C VAL A 14 -13.92 -1.88 1.66
N ALA A 15 -15.00 -1.59 2.37
CA ALA A 15 -14.93 -1.02 3.72
C ALA A 15 -14.28 -1.99 4.71
N ALA A 16 -14.60 -3.28 4.66
CA ALA A 16 -14.00 -4.30 5.52
C ALA A 16 -12.50 -4.47 5.25
N VAL A 17 -12.09 -4.50 3.97
CA VAL A 17 -10.68 -4.56 3.57
C VAL A 17 -9.93 -3.31 4.03
N ALA A 18 -10.51 -2.12 3.85
CA ALA A 18 -9.90 -0.87 4.31
C ALA A 18 -9.76 -0.84 5.84
N ALA A 19 -10.80 -1.21 6.58
CA ALA A 19 -10.76 -1.28 8.04
C ALA A 19 -9.69 -2.26 8.53
N TYR A 20 -9.59 -3.44 7.92
CA TYR A 20 -8.56 -4.43 8.25
C TYR A 20 -7.15 -3.91 7.95
N SER A 21 -6.95 -3.28 6.79
CA SER A 21 -5.64 -2.76 6.37
C SER A 21 -5.17 -1.58 7.22
N LEU A 22 -6.11 -0.79 7.74
CA LEU A 22 -5.83 0.34 8.62
C LEU A 22 -5.71 -0.08 10.10
N ALA A 23 -6.24 -1.25 10.47
CA ALA A 23 -6.10 -1.74 11.83
C ALA A 23 -4.60 -1.85 12.20
N PHE A 24 -4.23 -1.44 13.38
CA PHE A 24 -2.87 -1.50 13.91
C PHE A 24 -1.84 -0.51 13.34
N GLN A 25 -2.16 0.34 12.35
CA GLN A 25 -1.19 1.30 11.78
C GLN A 25 -0.63 2.29 12.84
N GLY A 26 -1.42 2.67 13.83
CA GLY A 26 -1.01 3.52 14.94
C GLY A 26 -0.70 2.76 16.23
N SER A 27 -0.64 1.43 16.23
CA SER A 27 -0.48 0.62 17.45
C SER A 27 0.93 0.69 18.05
N ARG A 28 1.92 1.12 17.29
CA ARG A 28 3.30 1.29 17.72
C ARG A 28 3.95 2.50 17.07
N GLY A 29 4.93 3.09 17.73
CA GLY A 29 5.76 4.16 17.17
C GLY A 29 6.53 3.71 15.91
N LEU A 30 7.14 4.66 15.21
CA LEU A 30 8.05 4.39 14.10
C LEU A 30 9.35 3.80 14.67
N TRP A 31 9.49 2.51 14.57
CA TRP A 31 10.45 1.76 15.40
C TRP A 31 11.72 1.37 14.68
N GLU A 32 11.66 1.11 13.40
CA GLU A 32 12.82 0.66 12.64
C GLU A 32 13.63 1.83 12.09
N ARG A 33 14.94 1.61 11.93
CA ARG A 33 15.85 2.58 11.29
C ARG A 33 15.30 3.09 9.95
N ASP A 34 14.68 2.20 9.18
CA ASP A 34 14.17 2.52 7.86
C ASP A 34 12.84 3.29 7.93
N GLU A 35 11.91 2.93 8.81
CA GLU A 35 10.67 3.69 9.00
C GLU A 35 10.95 5.15 9.36
N GLY A 36 11.78 5.38 10.38
CA GLY A 36 12.15 6.73 10.81
C GLY A 36 12.91 7.50 9.73
N ARG A 37 13.80 6.82 9.01
CA ARG A 37 14.59 7.43 7.93
C ARG A 37 13.70 7.89 6.78
N TYR A 38 12.84 7.02 6.25
CA TYR A 38 11.98 7.36 5.12
C TYR A 38 10.95 8.41 5.48
N THR A 39 10.37 8.31 6.67
CA THR A 39 9.44 9.32 7.18
C THR A 39 10.13 10.68 7.34
N ASN A 40 11.36 10.74 7.87
CA ASN A 40 12.11 11.99 8.01
C ASN A 40 12.43 12.62 6.64
N VAL A 41 12.83 11.81 5.63
CA VAL A 41 13.03 12.33 4.27
C VAL A 41 11.73 12.93 3.71
N ALA A 42 10.60 12.26 3.87
CA ALA A 42 9.31 12.76 3.41
C ALA A 42 8.89 14.06 4.13
N LEU A 43 9.11 14.14 5.45
CA LEU A 43 8.85 15.36 6.22
C LEU A 43 9.72 16.53 5.76
N ARG A 44 11.00 16.29 5.48
CA ARG A 44 11.89 17.33 4.93
C ARG A 44 11.48 17.79 3.54
N MET A 45 11.00 16.89 2.68
CA MET A 45 10.44 17.26 1.37
C MET A 45 9.23 18.20 1.54
N LEU A 46 8.36 17.94 2.52
CA LEU A 46 7.23 18.81 2.85
C LEU A 46 7.69 20.17 3.39
N ASP A 47 8.66 20.18 4.31
CA ASP A 47 9.14 21.41 4.96
C ASP A 47 9.91 22.31 3.97
N LYS A 48 10.73 21.72 3.10
CA LYS A 48 11.49 22.43 2.06
C LYS A 48 10.68 22.73 0.79
N LYS A 49 9.49 22.11 0.65
CA LYS A 49 8.66 22.13 -0.58
C LYS A 49 9.42 21.66 -1.83
N ASP A 50 10.45 20.82 -1.62
CA ASP A 50 11.23 20.20 -2.69
C ASP A 50 10.89 18.70 -2.77
N PHE A 51 10.14 18.32 -3.79
CA PHE A 51 9.70 16.93 -4.02
C PHE A 51 10.58 16.20 -5.03
N ILE A 52 11.63 16.83 -5.54
CA ILE A 52 12.51 16.27 -6.57
C ILE A 52 13.73 15.62 -5.92
N VAL A 53 14.38 16.34 -4.99
CA VAL A 53 15.61 15.88 -4.35
C VAL A 53 15.33 15.44 -2.91
N PRO A 54 15.20 14.13 -2.66
CA PRO A 54 15.05 13.62 -1.31
C PRO A 54 16.34 13.88 -0.52
N THR A 55 16.24 14.51 0.65
CA THR A 55 17.38 14.81 1.52
C THR A 55 17.17 14.23 2.92
N LEU A 56 18.16 13.53 3.43
CA LEU A 56 18.16 13.01 4.80
C LEU A 56 18.74 14.03 5.80
N SER A 57 19.75 14.79 5.36
CA SER A 57 20.36 15.90 6.08
C SER A 57 20.49 17.10 5.15
N ASP A 58 20.83 18.29 5.69
CA ASP A 58 20.89 19.52 4.90
C ASP A 58 21.97 19.48 3.78
N GLU A 59 22.94 18.58 3.90
CA GLU A 59 24.09 18.53 3.00
C GLU A 59 24.11 17.30 2.08
N LYS A 60 23.25 16.27 2.31
CA LYS A 60 23.35 15.01 1.56
C LYS A 60 22.01 14.59 0.93
N PRO A 61 21.95 14.55 -0.41
CA PRO A 61 20.85 13.91 -1.11
C PRO A 61 20.74 12.43 -0.75
N HIS A 62 19.52 11.91 -0.69
CA HIS A 62 19.25 10.52 -0.31
C HIS A 62 18.57 9.75 -1.43
N PHE A 63 19.33 9.31 -2.41
CA PHE A 63 18.86 8.58 -3.60
C PHE A 63 18.83 7.06 -3.43
N THR A 64 18.81 6.55 -2.20
CA THR A 64 18.84 5.09 -1.96
C THR A 64 17.55 4.38 -2.35
N LYS A 65 16.46 5.11 -2.47
CA LYS A 65 15.14 4.58 -2.82
C LYS A 65 14.44 5.45 -3.85
N PRO A 66 13.47 4.87 -4.63
CA PRO A 66 12.69 5.64 -5.59
C PRO A 66 11.91 6.77 -4.90
N PRO A 67 11.80 7.96 -5.51
CA PRO A 67 11.08 9.11 -4.95
C PRO A 67 9.62 8.83 -4.60
N LEU A 68 8.99 7.89 -5.30
CA LEU A 68 7.60 7.48 -5.09
C LEU A 68 7.29 7.12 -3.64
N THR A 69 8.22 6.41 -2.97
CA THR A 69 8.05 6.03 -1.55
C THR A 69 7.88 7.26 -0.66
N TYR A 70 8.73 8.25 -0.86
CA TYR A 70 8.68 9.50 -0.08
C TYR A 70 7.44 10.32 -0.40
N TRP A 71 7.02 10.37 -1.66
CA TRP A 71 5.79 11.06 -2.07
C TRP A 71 4.54 10.43 -1.45
N VAL A 72 4.48 9.11 -1.38
CA VAL A 72 3.36 8.38 -0.76
C VAL A 72 3.31 8.66 0.74
N ILE A 73 4.46 8.66 1.43
CA ILE A 73 4.53 9.02 2.85
C ILE A 73 4.15 10.49 3.05
N ALA A 74 4.69 11.41 2.23
CA ALA A 74 4.37 12.83 2.30
C ALA A 74 2.87 13.10 2.12
N ALA A 75 2.23 12.43 1.15
CA ALA A 75 0.79 12.51 0.94
C ALA A 75 0.02 12.00 2.16
N GLY A 76 0.39 10.86 2.72
CA GLY A 76 -0.24 10.30 3.90
C GLY A 76 -0.13 11.22 5.13
N VAL A 77 1.05 11.78 5.36
CA VAL A 77 1.31 12.75 6.44
C VAL A 77 0.53 14.05 6.22
N THR A 78 0.37 14.49 5.00
CA THR A 78 -0.44 15.68 4.68
C THR A 78 -1.92 15.45 4.97
N LEU A 79 -2.43 14.24 4.74
CA LEU A 79 -3.84 13.89 4.92
C LEU A 79 -4.20 13.59 6.38
N LEU A 80 -3.37 12.84 7.10
CA LEU A 80 -3.66 12.35 8.45
C LEU A 80 -2.82 13.00 9.54
N GLY A 81 -1.93 13.93 9.17
CA GLY A 81 -1.03 14.60 10.10
C GLY A 81 0.31 13.87 10.26
N ARG A 82 1.24 14.53 11.01
CA ARG A 82 2.60 14.03 11.30
C ARG A 82 2.56 12.98 12.42
N ASN A 83 2.02 11.81 12.10
CA ASN A 83 1.88 10.68 13.00
C ASN A 83 2.13 9.37 12.28
N GLU A 84 2.11 8.26 13.01
CA GLU A 84 2.35 6.91 12.50
C GLU A 84 1.32 6.49 11.45
N TRP A 85 0.07 6.91 11.62
CA TRP A 85 -1.01 6.67 10.67
C TRP A 85 -0.72 7.31 9.32
N GLY A 86 -0.28 8.57 9.33
CA GLY A 86 0.09 9.29 8.11
C GLY A 86 1.27 8.61 7.41
N ALA A 87 2.30 8.23 8.15
CA ALA A 87 3.48 7.58 7.59
C ALA A 87 3.17 6.24 6.93
N ARG A 88 2.26 5.44 7.50
CA ARG A 88 1.93 4.08 7.05
C ARG A 88 0.72 4.00 6.13
N LEU A 89 -0.02 5.10 5.93
CA LEU A 89 -1.24 5.13 5.10
C LEU A 89 -1.01 4.52 3.72
N GLY A 90 0.10 4.87 3.08
CA GLY A 90 0.43 4.37 1.74
C GLY A 90 0.60 2.85 1.69
N ASN A 91 1.25 2.27 2.67
CA ASN A 91 1.43 0.82 2.76
C ASN A 91 0.11 0.10 3.04
N ALA A 92 -0.73 0.66 3.92
CA ALA A 92 -2.07 0.14 4.18
C ALA A 92 -2.94 0.15 2.91
N LEU A 93 -2.91 1.24 2.14
CA LEU A 93 -3.65 1.34 0.88
C LEU A 93 -3.11 0.39 -0.19
N ALA A 94 -1.79 0.21 -0.28
CA ALA A 94 -1.18 -0.76 -1.19
C ALA A 94 -1.59 -2.20 -0.83
N PHE A 95 -1.61 -2.55 0.45
CA PHE A 95 -2.08 -3.85 0.93
C PHE A 95 -3.56 -4.07 0.62
N ALA A 96 -4.42 -3.09 0.93
CA ALA A 96 -5.84 -3.13 0.59
C ALA A 96 -6.06 -3.31 -0.92
N GLY A 97 -5.36 -2.52 -1.74
CA GLY A 97 -5.40 -2.61 -3.20
C GLY A 97 -5.01 -3.99 -3.70
N THR A 98 -3.95 -4.59 -3.14
CA THR A 98 -3.51 -5.94 -3.49
C THR A 98 -4.58 -6.99 -3.16
N ILE A 99 -5.23 -6.93 -1.99
CA ILE A 99 -6.32 -7.83 -1.63
C ILE A 99 -7.45 -7.74 -2.68
N LEU A 100 -7.83 -6.51 -3.08
CA LEU A 100 -8.90 -6.30 -4.07
C LEU A 100 -8.51 -6.81 -5.46
N VAL A 101 -7.27 -6.62 -5.88
CA VAL A 101 -6.75 -7.14 -7.16
C VAL A 101 -6.75 -8.67 -7.14
N VAL A 102 -6.24 -9.29 -6.08
CA VAL A 102 -6.25 -10.75 -5.91
C VAL A 102 -7.69 -11.29 -5.94
N PHE A 103 -8.64 -10.60 -5.30
CA PHE A 103 -10.05 -10.98 -5.38
C PHE A 103 -10.60 -10.88 -6.80
N ALA A 104 -10.32 -9.80 -7.51
CA ALA A 104 -10.77 -9.61 -8.89
C ALA A 104 -10.24 -10.69 -9.82
N MET A 105 -8.98 -11.08 -9.65
CA MET A 105 -8.36 -12.18 -10.38
C MET A 105 -8.96 -13.54 -10.01
N ALA A 106 -9.13 -13.80 -8.72
CA ALA A 106 -9.72 -15.04 -8.21
C ALA A 106 -11.14 -15.27 -8.76
N ARG A 107 -11.91 -14.23 -8.99
CA ARG A 107 -13.23 -14.33 -9.64
C ARG A 107 -13.18 -14.89 -11.06
N ARG A 108 -12.04 -14.72 -11.76
CA ARG A 108 -11.84 -15.25 -13.12
C ARG A 108 -11.23 -16.64 -13.10
N ILE A 109 -10.26 -16.89 -12.23
CA ILE A 109 -9.46 -18.13 -12.20
C ILE A 109 -10.12 -19.22 -11.37
N THR A 110 -10.71 -18.87 -10.22
CA THR A 110 -11.34 -19.80 -9.27
C THR A 110 -12.78 -19.35 -8.93
N PRO A 111 -13.69 -19.35 -9.91
CA PRO A 111 -15.04 -18.80 -9.74
C PRO A 111 -15.88 -19.54 -8.68
N GLN A 112 -15.52 -20.80 -8.34
CA GLN A 112 -16.21 -21.57 -7.31
C GLN A 112 -15.95 -21.05 -5.90
N ARG A 113 -14.74 -20.52 -5.64
CA ARG A 113 -14.31 -20.00 -4.31
C ARG A 113 -13.45 -18.73 -4.45
N PRO A 114 -13.97 -17.64 -5.02
CA PRO A 114 -13.17 -16.45 -5.34
C PRO A 114 -12.67 -15.69 -4.10
N TRP A 115 -13.22 -15.95 -2.93
CA TRP A 115 -12.82 -15.35 -1.66
C TRP A 115 -11.58 -16.00 -1.02
N LEU A 116 -11.25 -17.25 -1.41
CA LEU A 116 -10.18 -18.01 -0.76
C LEU A 116 -8.76 -17.43 -1.00
N PRO A 117 -8.33 -17.11 -2.24
CA PRO A 117 -7.01 -16.52 -2.47
C PRO A 117 -6.77 -15.18 -1.75
N PRO A 118 -7.69 -14.19 -1.78
CA PRO A 118 -7.50 -12.96 -1.05
C PRO A 118 -7.51 -13.15 0.47
N LEU A 119 -8.27 -14.11 0.99
CA LEU A 119 -8.25 -14.46 2.41
C LEU A 119 -6.88 -15.00 2.82
N VAL A 120 -6.33 -15.95 2.06
CA VAL A 120 -4.98 -16.51 2.31
C VAL A 120 -3.93 -15.39 2.28
N TYR A 121 -3.99 -14.49 1.30
CA TYR A 121 -3.07 -13.35 1.21
C TYR A 121 -3.22 -12.42 2.44
N ALA A 122 -4.45 -12.06 2.78
CA ALA A 122 -4.73 -11.13 3.87
C ALA A 122 -4.30 -11.68 5.26
N THR A 123 -4.42 -13.00 5.46
CA THR A 123 -4.06 -13.66 6.72
C THR A 123 -2.60 -14.16 6.75
N SER A 124 -1.86 -14.03 5.66
CA SER A 124 -0.44 -14.38 5.62
C SER A 124 0.38 -13.39 6.44
N ILE A 125 1.26 -13.91 7.29
CA ILE A 125 2.06 -13.10 8.23
C ILE A 125 2.91 -12.07 7.50
N PHE A 126 3.59 -12.45 6.42
CA PHE A 126 4.52 -11.58 5.72
C PHE A 126 3.85 -10.37 5.05
N PRO A 127 2.80 -10.51 4.23
CA PRO A 127 2.09 -9.36 3.66
C PRO A 127 1.49 -8.44 4.72
N PHE A 128 0.92 -9.01 5.78
CA PHE A 128 0.35 -8.25 6.88
C PHE A 128 1.42 -7.47 7.65
N ALA A 129 2.54 -8.08 7.98
CA ALA A 129 3.66 -7.41 8.62
C ALA A 129 4.23 -6.28 7.75
N ALA A 130 4.44 -6.54 6.44
CA ALA A 130 4.92 -5.53 5.50
C ALA A 130 3.96 -4.33 5.36
N ALA A 131 2.64 -4.55 5.47
CA ALA A 131 1.66 -3.47 5.46
C ALA A 131 1.77 -2.55 6.69
N ASN A 132 2.24 -3.09 7.81
CA ASN A 132 2.36 -2.38 9.08
C ASN A 132 3.75 -1.76 9.32
N ILE A 133 4.66 -1.84 8.35
CA ILE A 133 6.01 -1.28 8.42
C ILE A 133 6.21 -0.36 7.22
N VAL A 134 6.77 0.84 7.43
CA VAL A 134 7.12 1.72 6.30
C VAL A 134 8.32 1.14 5.57
N THR A 135 8.04 0.32 4.56
CA THR A 135 9.05 -0.25 3.67
C THR A 135 8.75 0.12 2.22
N THR A 136 9.69 -0.12 1.34
CA THR A 136 9.50 0.09 -0.10
C THR A 136 8.83 -1.08 -0.80
N ASP A 137 8.69 -2.21 -0.11
CA ASP A 137 8.29 -3.47 -0.72
C ASP A 137 6.80 -3.58 -1.08
N PRO A 138 5.84 -3.10 -0.25
CA PRO A 138 4.42 -3.17 -0.60
C PRO A 138 4.06 -2.48 -1.92
N PRO A 139 4.54 -1.27 -2.24
CA PRO A 139 4.32 -0.66 -3.55
C PRO A 139 4.99 -1.42 -4.70
N MET A 140 6.10 -2.12 -4.45
CA MET A 140 6.77 -2.93 -5.48
C MET A 140 6.04 -4.25 -5.76
N ILE A 141 5.49 -4.90 -4.75
CA ILE A 141 4.74 -6.16 -4.92
C ILE A 141 3.58 -5.97 -5.90
N SER A 142 2.86 -4.87 -5.83
CA SER A 142 1.77 -4.55 -6.76
C SER A 142 2.27 -4.44 -8.22
N ARG A 143 3.47 -3.89 -8.45
CA ARG A 143 4.08 -3.82 -9.80
C ARG A 143 4.51 -5.18 -10.32
N TYR A 144 5.03 -6.06 -9.47
CA TYR A 144 5.42 -7.41 -9.90
C TYR A 144 4.21 -8.21 -10.37
N TRP A 145 3.10 -8.14 -9.66
CA TRP A 145 1.87 -8.83 -10.07
C TRP A 145 1.30 -8.26 -11.38
N ILE A 146 1.27 -6.95 -11.55
CA ILE A 146 0.85 -6.32 -12.81
C ILE A 146 1.80 -6.72 -13.96
N GLY A 147 3.12 -6.73 -13.74
CA GLY A 147 4.11 -7.12 -14.75
C GLY A 147 4.05 -8.58 -15.18
N ILE A 148 3.72 -9.50 -14.27
CA ILE A 148 3.61 -10.93 -14.59
C ILE A 148 2.34 -11.21 -15.42
N PHE A 149 1.27 -10.44 -15.24
CA PHE A 149 0.00 -10.70 -15.90
C PHE A 149 -0.33 -9.76 -17.07
N ALA A 150 0.41 -8.65 -17.24
CA ALA A 150 0.24 -7.74 -18.38
C ALA A 150 0.74 -8.31 -19.73
N PRO A 151 1.82 -9.11 -19.81
CA PRO A 151 2.30 -9.60 -21.11
C PRO A 151 1.41 -10.68 -21.74
N SER A 152 0.54 -11.33 -21.01
CA SER A 152 -0.34 -12.36 -21.57
C SER A 152 -1.53 -11.80 -22.37
N ILE A 153 -1.71 -10.47 -22.40
CA ILE A 153 -2.79 -9.83 -23.15
C ILE A 153 -2.36 -9.44 -24.58
N SER A 154 -1.05 -9.36 -24.85
CA SER A 154 -0.52 -8.88 -26.14
C SER A 154 -0.13 -9.96 -27.15
N THR A 155 -0.36 -11.26 -26.87
CA THR A 155 0.01 -12.37 -27.75
C THR A 155 -1.18 -13.18 -28.28
N VAL A 156 -2.38 -12.61 -28.25
CA VAL A 156 -3.54 -13.19 -28.93
C VAL A 156 -4.04 -12.19 -29.98
N SER A 157 -3.35 -12.15 -31.09
CA SER A 157 -3.83 -11.58 -32.36
C SER A 157 -3.33 -12.45 -33.50
#